data_89ee2396799e90b44e6f8a4fe5c9a426
#
_entry.id   89ee2396799e90b44e6f8a4fe5c9a426
#
_cell.length_a   1.000
_cell.length_b   1.000
_cell.length_c   1.000
_cell.angle_alpha   90.00
_cell.angle_beta   90.00
_cell.angle_gamma   90.00
#
_symmetry.space_group_name_H-M   'P 1'
#
loop_
_entity.id
_entity.type
_entity.pdbx_description
1 polymer ?
#
loop_
_entity_poly.entity_id
_entity_poly.type
_entity_poly.pdbx_seq_one_letter_code
_entity_poly.pdbx_strand_id
1 'polypeptide(L)'
;MGLEIPNPHRQAVRLAEILGSETYHGAHSHLALALGKDIAGNPVVVDLARMPHLLVAGTTGSGKSVAINAMILSLLYKSEPRHVRFILIDPKMLELSAYQGIPHLLAPVVTDMKQAANALGWCVAEMDRRYKLMNWLGVRNLSGYNHKIADAEKHGRSIEDPNTLESGEPQPLKALPVIVVVIDELADLIMVAGKRVEELIARLAQKARAAGIHLILATQRPSVDVITGLIKANIPARIAFQVASRVDSRTILDQSGADALLGAGDMLYLPAGTGLPQRIHGAFVADHEVHKVVEHLKSLASPEYLEDVLEPAAGEEGAAGNAEAGGEKDALYDQADRKSTRLNSSHIQKSRMPSSA
;
A
#
# COMPACT_ATOMS: atom_id res chain seq x y z
N MET A 1 -29.62 -2.40 -24.52
CA MET A 1 -28.33 -2.92 -24.99
C MET A 1 -27.56 -1.73 -25.56
N GLY A 2 -26.45 -1.33 -24.97
CA GLY A 2 -25.61 -0.23 -25.47
C GLY A 2 -24.51 -0.79 -26.36
N LEU A 3 -24.15 -0.06 -27.42
CA LEU A 3 -23.04 -0.37 -28.30
C LEU A 3 -21.97 0.71 -28.11
N GLU A 4 -20.77 0.32 -27.70
CA GLU A 4 -19.64 1.22 -27.59
C GLU A 4 -18.81 1.13 -28.88
N ILE A 5 -18.64 2.27 -29.55
CA ILE A 5 -17.82 2.38 -30.76
C ILE A 5 -16.63 3.27 -30.46
N PRO A 6 -15.38 2.81 -30.69
CA PRO A 6 -14.20 3.63 -30.48
C PRO A 6 -14.22 4.89 -31.35
N ASN A 7 -13.98 6.06 -30.72
CA ASN A 7 -13.85 7.30 -31.45
C ASN A 7 -12.51 7.31 -32.23
N PRO A 8 -12.51 7.49 -33.57
CA PRO A 8 -11.29 7.57 -34.35
C PRO A 8 -10.45 8.80 -34.01
N HIS A 9 -11.06 9.87 -33.49
CA HIS A 9 -10.39 11.09 -33.06
C HIS A 9 -10.38 11.20 -31.51
N ARG A 10 -9.52 10.41 -30.89
CA ARG A 10 -9.40 10.42 -29.44
C ARG A 10 -8.76 11.70 -28.94
N GLN A 11 -9.44 12.37 -28.03
CA GLN A 11 -8.88 13.51 -27.28
C GLN A 11 -8.29 13.02 -25.97
N ALA A 12 -7.09 13.50 -25.62
CA ALA A 12 -6.52 13.22 -24.32
C ALA A 12 -7.35 13.92 -23.23
N VAL A 13 -7.76 13.18 -22.22
CA VAL A 13 -8.40 13.73 -21.02
C VAL A 13 -7.29 14.32 -20.14
N ARG A 14 -7.13 15.62 -20.09
CA ARG A 14 -6.07 16.25 -19.30
C ARG A 14 -6.42 16.23 -17.81
N LEU A 15 -5.43 15.92 -16.96
CA LEU A 15 -5.62 15.95 -15.50
C LEU A 15 -6.12 17.32 -15.04
N ALA A 16 -5.62 18.42 -15.59
CA ALA A 16 -6.04 19.78 -15.27
C ALA A 16 -7.55 20.01 -15.47
N GLU A 17 -8.18 19.36 -16.47
CA GLU A 17 -9.63 19.46 -16.69
C GLU A 17 -10.41 18.80 -15.54
N ILE A 18 -9.94 17.66 -15.03
CA ILE A 18 -10.60 16.97 -13.94
C ILE A 18 -10.39 17.72 -12.63
N LEU A 19 -9.15 18.19 -12.36
CA LEU A 19 -8.86 18.99 -11.17
C LEU A 19 -9.64 20.32 -11.15
N GLY A 20 -9.89 20.94 -12.32
CA GLY A 20 -10.68 22.17 -12.45
C GLY A 20 -12.20 21.94 -12.42
N SER A 21 -12.69 20.70 -12.36
CA SER A 21 -14.12 20.39 -12.38
C SER A 21 -14.80 20.69 -11.04
N GLU A 22 -16.10 21.03 -11.08
CA GLU A 22 -16.91 21.18 -9.88
C GLU A 22 -16.96 19.88 -9.05
N THR A 23 -16.92 18.72 -9.70
CA THR A 23 -16.87 17.41 -9.04
C THR A 23 -15.65 17.26 -8.15
N TYR A 24 -14.48 17.70 -8.60
CA TYR A 24 -13.25 17.63 -7.80
C TYR A 24 -13.22 18.73 -6.73
N HIS A 25 -13.59 19.97 -7.05
CA HIS A 25 -13.63 21.06 -6.07
C HIS A 25 -14.66 20.82 -4.97
N GLY A 26 -15.83 20.31 -5.31
CA GLY A 26 -16.89 19.97 -4.35
C GLY A 26 -16.61 18.72 -3.50
N ALA A 27 -15.59 17.94 -3.82
CA ALA A 27 -15.17 16.84 -2.98
C ALA A 27 -14.48 17.38 -1.71
N HIS A 28 -15.09 17.22 -0.54
CA HIS A 28 -14.54 17.68 0.75
C HIS A 28 -13.43 16.81 1.30
N SER A 29 -13.26 15.59 0.77
CA SER A 29 -12.24 14.64 1.23
C SER A 29 -10.83 15.08 0.82
N HIS A 30 -9.88 15.01 1.75
CA HIS A 30 -8.46 15.16 1.47
C HIS A 30 -7.91 14.06 0.57
N LEU A 31 -8.67 12.98 0.38
CA LEU A 31 -8.28 11.79 -0.39
C LEU A 31 -9.07 11.66 -1.71
N ALA A 32 -9.52 12.77 -2.29
CA ALA A 32 -10.16 12.80 -3.59
C ALA A 32 -9.15 12.49 -4.71
N LEU A 33 -9.44 11.49 -5.53
CA LEU A 33 -8.64 11.05 -6.68
C LEU A 33 -9.35 11.41 -7.98
N ALA A 34 -8.70 12.16 -8.85
CA ALA A 34 -9.17 12.46 -10.20
C ALA A 34 -8.82 11.30 -11.14
N LEU A 35 -9.77 10.42 -11.43
CA LEU A 35 -9.50 9.25 -12.27
C LEU A 35 -9.52 9.56 -13.77
N GLY A 36 -10.42 10.41 -14.23
CA GLY A 36 -10.59 10.71 -15.64
C GLY A 36 -12.02 11.08 -16.01
N LYS A 37 -12.49 10.62 -17.17
CA LYS A 37 -13.85 10.83 -17.66
C LYS A 37 -14.54 9.49 -17.95
N ASP A 38 -15.83 9.43 -17.69
CA ASP A 38 -16.68 8.33 -18.11
C ASP A 38 -16.96 8.37 -19.63
N ILE A 39 -17.70 7.36 -20.13
CA ILE A 39 -18.07 7.26 -21.55
C ILE A 39 -18.98 8.41 -22.03
N ALA A 40 -19.63 9.10 -21.12
CA ALA A 40 -20.46 10.28 -21.41
C ALA A 40 -19.67 11.60 -21.36
N GLY A 41 -18.39 11.54 -20.99
CA GLY A 41 -17.51 12.71 -20.85
C GLY A 41 -17.56 13.40 -19.49
N ASN A 42 -18.26 12.85 -18.51
CA ASN A 42 -18.36 13.39 -17.17
C ASN A 42 -17.06 13.13 -16.36
N PRO A 43 -16.59 14.10 -15.57
CA PRO A 43 -15.45 13.87 -14.66
C PRO A 43 -15.75 12.79 -13.64
N VAL A 44 -14.83 11.85 -13.47
CA VAL A 44 -14.90 10.78 -12.46
C VAL A 44 -13.88 11.08 -11.36
N VAL A 45 -14.39 11.41 -10.19
CA VAL A 45 -13.61 11.65 -8.97
C VAL A 45 -14.08 10.68 -7.91
N VAL A 46 -13.14 9.99 -7.28
CA VAL A 46 -13.42 8.99 -6.24
C VAL A 46 -12.68 9.34 -4.96
N ASP A 47 -13.19 8.86 -3.84
CA ASP A 47 -12.60 9.11 -2.52
C ASP A 47 -11.89 7.85 -2.00
N LEU A 48 -10.57 7.93 -1.86
CA LEU A 48 -9.76 6.80 -1.35
C LEU A 48 -10.16 6.41 0.08
N ALA A 49 -10.65 7.35 0.91
CA ALA A 49 -11.14 7.03 2.26
C ALA A 49 -12.36 6.09 2.24
N ARG A 50 -13.15 6.14 1.16
CA ARG A 50 -14.32 5.25 0.99
C ARG A 50 -13.93 3.88 0.41
N MET A 51 -12.87 3.81 -0.40
CA MET A 51 -12.40 2.56 -1.04
C MET A 51 -11.61 1.62 -0.14
N PRO A 52 -11.15 1.92 0.97
CA PRO A 52 -10.00 2.49 1.62
C PRO A 52 -8.65 2.14 1.01
N HIS A 53 -8.58 1.10 0.19
CA HIS A 53 -7.38 0.64 -0.52
C HIS A 53 -7.74 0.38 -1.97
N LEU A 54 -6.77 0.54 -2.86
CA LEU A 54 -6.95 0.43 -4.30
C LEU A 54 -5.88 -0.48 -4.91
N LEU A 55 -6.31 -1.44 -5.72
CA LEU A 55 -5.44 -2.24 -6.57
C LEU A 55 -5.49 -1.71 -7.99
N VAL A 56 -4.34 -1.48 -8.62
CA VAL A 56 -4.20 -0.97 -9.98
C VAL A 56 -3.33 -1.93 -10.78
N ALA A 57 -3.87 -2.52 -11.85
CA ALA A 57 -3.10 -3.45 -12.65
C ALA A 57 -3.27 -3.20 -14.16
N GLY A 58 -2.24 -3.54 -14.95
CA GLY A 58 -2.24 -3.41 -16.40
C GLY A 58 -0.86 -3.63 -16.99
N THR A 59 -0.79 -3.94 -18.28
CA THR A 59 0.48 -4.15 -18.96
C THR A 59 1.27 -2.85 -19.15
N THR A 60 2.54 -2.97 -19.46
CA THR A 60 3.40 -1.83 -19.81
C THR A 60 2.79 -1.06 -20.98
N GLY A 61 2.75 0.28 -20.89
CA GLY A 61 2.17 1.15 -21.91
C GLY A 61 0.64 1.25 -21.89
N SER A 62 -0.05 0.56 -20.98
CA SER A 62 -1.53 0.62 -20.85
C SER A 62 -2.04 1.93 -20.25
N GLY A 63 -1.18 2.74 -19.61
CA GLY A 63 -1.54 3.98 -18.91
C GLY A 63 -1.48 3.91 -17.38
N LYS A 64 -1.07 2.76 -16.79
CA LYS A 64 -0.97 2.54 -15.33
C LYS A 64 -0.16 3.63 -14.62
N SER A 65 1.07 3.89 -15.08
CA SER A 65 1.99 4.85 -14.45
C SER A 65 1.46 6.28 -14.52
N VAL A 66 0.89 6.67 -15.65
CA VAL A 66 0.26 7.99 -15.82
C VAL A 66 -0.90 8.15 -14.84
N ALA A 67 -1.73 7.12 -14.66
CA ALA A 67 -2.84 7.17 -13.71
C ALA A 67 -2.37 7.24 -12.27
N ILE A 68 -1.29 6.55 -11.88
CA ILE A 68 -0.70 6.66 -10.55
C ILE A 68 -0.21 8.09 -10.31
N ASN A 69 0.49 8.68 -11.27
CA ASN A 69 0.90 10.08 -11.21
C ASN A 69 -0.32 11.02 -11.08
N ALA A 70 -1.38 10.80 -11.85
CA ALA A 70 -2.61 11.57 -11.73
C ALA A 70 -3.26 11.45 -10.35
N MET A 71 -3.26 10.27 -9.74
CA MET A 71 -3.77 10.04 -8.38
C MET A 71 -2.92 10.76 -7.33
N ILE A 72 -1.60 10.63 -7.39
CA ILE A 72 -0.68 11.33 -6.46
C ILE A 72 -0.85 12.84 -6.59
N LEU A 73 -0.84 13.37 -7.79
CA LEU A 73 -1.06 14.81 -8.02
C LEU A 73 -2.42 15.27 -7.51
N SER A 74 -3.48 14.45 -7.67
CA SER A 74 -4.80 14.78 -7.09
C SER A 74 -4.72 14.98 -5.58
N LEU A 75 -3.97 14.16 -4.87
CA LEU A 75 -3.79 14.28 -3.44
C LEU A 75 -2.94 15.51 -3.07
N LEU A 76 -1.85 15.75 -3.82
CA LEU A 76 -0.96 16.90 -3.60
C LEU A 76 -1.66 18.25 -3.86
N TYR A 77 -2.56 18.32 -4.85
CA TYR A 77 -3.37 19.51 -5.10
C TYR A 77 -4.46 19.74 -4.05
N LYS A 78 -4.92 18.68 -3.38
CA LYS A 78 -6.02 18.72 -2.40
C LYS A 78 -5.55 18.97 -0.98
N SER A 79 -4.32 18.60 -0.64
CA SER A 79 -3.91 18.47 0.76
C SER A 79 -2.48 18.89 1.01
N GLU A 80 -2.28 19.58 2.11
CA GLU A 80 -0.96 19.93 2.65
C GLU A 80 -0.33 18.76 3.43
N PRO A 81 0.99 18.78 3.70
CA PRO A 81 1.70 17.73 4.43
C PRO A 81 1.13 17.43 5.83
N ARG A 82 0.51 18.41 6.46
CA ARG A 82 -0.16 18.23 7.77
C ARG A 82 -1.42 17.35 7.71
N HIS A 83 -2.00 17.17 6.52
CA HIS A 83 -3.22 16.39 6.32
C HIS A 83 -2.95 15.05 5.67
N VAL A 84 -2.02 15.01 4.69
CA VAL A 84 -1.67 13.79 3.95
C VAL A 84 -0.17 13.64 3.87
N ARG A 85 0.34 12.47 4.22
CA ARG A 85 1.75 12.09 4.08
C ARG A 85 1.85 10.83 3.23
N PHE A 86 2.99 10.68 2.56
CA PHE A 86 3.25 9.55 1.66
C PHE A 86 4.41 8.67 2.10
N ILE A 87 4.27 7.38 1.82
CA ILE A 87 5.38 6.44 1.68
C ILE A 87 5.30 5.92 0.24
N LEU A 88 6.32 6.21 -0.55
CA LEU A 88 6.40 5.83 -1.96
C LEU A 88 7.43 4.72 -2.13
N ILE A 89 7.02 3.61 -2.76
CA ILE A 89 7.86 2.43 -2.99
C ILE A 89 7.96 2.20 -4.50
N ASP A 90 9.16 2.38 -5.03
CA ASP A 90 9.49 2.28 -6.46
C ASP A 90 10.73 1.41 -6.68
N PRO A 91 10.55 0.09 -6.79
CA PRO A 91 11.66 -0.85 -6.96
C PRO A 91 12.52 -0.59 -8.20
N LYS A 92 11.93 0.00 -9.22
CA LYS A 92 12.56 0.22 -10.52
C LYS A 92 13.21 1.58 -10.67
N MET A 93 12.96 2.50 -9.72
CA MET A 93 13.45 3.89 -9.75
C MET A 93 13.01 4.68 -10.99
N LEU A 94 11.84 4.38 -11.54
CA LEU A 94 11.39 4.92 -12.83
C LEU A 94 10.21 5.89 -12.70
N GLU A 95 9.26 5.58 -11.83
CA GLU A 95 7.94 6.23 -11.86
C GLU A 95 7.75 7.22 -10.68
N LEU A 96 8.10 6.80 -9.47
CA LEU A 96 7.86 7.57 -8.24
C LEU A 96 9.09 8.35 -7.77
N SER A 97 10.27 8.07 -8.31
CA SER A 97 11.51 8.76 -7.97
C SER A 97 11.47 10.27 -8.26
N ALA A 98 10.61 10.70 -9.20
CA ALA A 98 10.36 12.12 -9.48
C ALA A 98 9.87 12.88 -8.24
N TYR A 99 9.16 12.24 -7.32
CA TYR A 99 8.62 12.87 -6.09
C TYR A 99 9.63 12.99 -4.95
N GLN A 100 10.87 12.51 -5.13
CA GLN A 100 11.90 12.60 -4.10
C GLN A 100 12.06 14.02 -3.58
N GLY A 101 11.96 14.21 -2.27
CA GLY A 101 12.18 15.48 -1.61
C GLY A 101 10.96 16.40 -1.46
N ILE A 102 9.75 15.98 -1.83
CA ILE A 102 8.55 16.76 -1.53
C ILE A 102 8.22 16.71 -0.02
N PRO A 103 7.64 17.78 0.55
CA PRO A 103 7.38 17.88 2.00
C PRO A 103 6.36 16.85 2.52
N HIS A 104 5.61 16.22 1.64
CA HIS A 104 4.63 15.19 2.01
C HIS A 104 5.25 13.82 2.33
N LEU A 105 6.51 13.57 2.02
CA LEU A 105 7.15 12.27 2.25
C LEU A 105 7.46 12.03 3.73
N LEU A 106 7.17 10.82 4.23
CA LEU A 106 7.57 10.34 5.56
C LEU A 106 8.98 9.73 5.56
N ALA A 107 9.41 9.20 4.43
CA ALA A 107 10.76 8.67 4.19
C ALA A 107 11.18 9.00 2.75
N PRO A 108 12.47 8.93 2.40
CA PRO A 108 12.90 8.95 1.00
C PRO A 108 12.14 7.91 0.18
N VAL A 109 12.01 8.14 -1.15
CA VAL A 109 11.38 7.14 -2.02
C VAL A 109 12.12 5.82 -1.88
N VAL A 110 11.40 4.77 -1.50
CA VAL A 110 11.98 3.47 -1.13
C VAL A 110 12.22 2.65 -2.40
N THR A 111 13.45 2.29 -2.64
CA THR A 111 13.87 1.52 -3.83
C THR A 111 14.38 0.12 -3.47
N ASP A 112 14.84 -0.06 -2.23
CA ASP A 112 15.27 -1.36 -1.71
C ASP A 112 14.08 -2.17 -1.15
N MET A 113 14.02 -3.46 -1.50
CA MET A 113 12.91 -4.33 -1.14
C MET A 113 12.85 -4.68 0.35
N LYS A 114 14.00 -4.73 1.03
CA LYS A 114 14.03 -4.98 2.48
C LYS A 114 13.51 -3.75 3.22
N GLN A 115 13.95 -2.55 2.81
CA GLN A 115 13.43 -1.30 3.35
C GLN A 115 11.93 -1.14 3.05
N ALA A 116 11.44 -1.59 1.89
CA ALA A 116 10.02 -1.59 1.58
C ALA A 116 9.21 -2.48 2.52
N ALA A 117 9.72 -3.67 2.84
CA ALA A 117 9.10 -4.54 3.84
C ALA A 117 9.13 -3.92 5.25
N ASN A 118 10.22 -3.24 5.61
CA ASN A 118 10.33 -2.51 6.89
C ASN A 118 9.31 -1.36 6.96
N ALA A 119 9.18 -0.56 5.89
CA ALA A 119 8.19 0.52 5.81
C ALA A 119 6.75 0.01 5.97
N LEU A 120 6.41 -1.14 5.40
CA LEU A 120 5.10 -1.79 5.62
C LEU A 120 4.96 -2.28 7.07
N GLY A 121 6.02 -2.83 7.66
CA GLY A 121 6.06 -3.21 9.08
C GLY A 121 5.84 -2.01 9.99
N TRP A 122 6.52 -0.89 9.69
CA TRP A 122 6.32 0.37 10.39
C TRP A 122 4.86 0.87 10.28
N CYS A 123 4.25 0.79 9.09
CA CYS A 123 2.84 1.16 8.92
C CYS A 123 1.91 0.32 9.82
N VAL A 124 2.22 -0.96 10.02
CA VAL A 124 1.45 -1.82 10.94
C VAL A 124 1.65 -1.38 12.39
N ALA A 125 2.87 -1.06 12.81
CA ALA A 125 3.16 -0.56 14.15
C ALA A 125 2.49 0.81 14.40
N GLU A 126 2.56 1.71 13.44
CA GLU A 126 1.89 3.02 13.49
C GLU A 126 0.36 2.89 13.54
N MET A 127 -0.21 1.96 12.78
CA MET A 127 -1.63 1.62 12.87
C MET A 127 -2.01 1.20 14.29
N ASP A 128 -1.26 0.28 14.89
CA ASP A 128 -1.51 -0.21 16.25
C ASP A 128 -1.32 0.91 17.29
N ARG A 129 -0.31 1.78 17.12
CA ARG A 129 -0.12 2.99 17.95
C ARG A 129 -1.33 3.92 17.88
N ARG A 130 -1.81 4.20 16.66
CA ARG A 130 -3.01 5.04 16.46
C ARG A 130 -4.25 4.44 17.10
N TYR A 131 -4.42 3.14 17.02
CA TYR A 131 -5.53 2.46 17.69
C TYR A 131 -5.48 2.61 19.21
N LYS A 132 -4.29 2.51 19.84
CA LYS A 132 -4.12 2.76 21.27
C LYS A 132 -4.54 4.18 21.64
N LEU A 133 -4.07 5.19 20.90
CA LEU A 133 -4.44 6.60 21.13
C LEU A 133 -5.94 6.86 20.94
N MET A 134 -6.54 6.29 19.88
CA MET A 134 -7.98 6.41 19.64
C MET A 134 -8.81 5.76 20.74
N ASN A 135 -8.40 4.59 21.21
CA ASN A 135 -9.04 3.90 22.32
C ASN A 135 -8.96 4.72 23.61
N TRP A 136 -7.78 5.26 23.91
CA TRP A 136 -7.59 6.11 25.09
C TRP A 136 -8.48 7.37 25.05
N LEU A 137 -8.61 8.00 23.88
CA LEU A 137 -9.52 9.14 23.68
C LEU A 137 -11.00 8.74 23.55
N GLY A 138 -11.34 7.46 23.48
CA GLY A 138 -12.71 6.99 23.30
C GLY A 138 -13.29 7.36 21.93
N VAL A 139 -12.47 7.36 20.87
CA VAL A 139 -12.90 7.64 19.49
C VAL A 139 -12.70 6.41 18.59
N ARG A 140 -13.44 6.36 17.47
CA ARG A 140 -13.50 5.16 16.61
C ARG A 140 -12.62 5.24 15.37
N ASN A 141 -12.15 6.43 15.02
CA ASN A 141 -11.36 6.67 13.79
C ASN A 141 -10.51 7.93 13.92
N LEU A 142 -9.57 8.09 12.97
CA LEU A 142 -8.64 9.22 12.91
C LEU A 142 -9.35 10.58 12.83
N SER A 143 -10.46 10.67 12.10
CA SER A 143 -11.23 11.93 12.02
C SER A 143 -11.77 12.35 13.39
N GLY A 144 -12.32 11.40 14.17
CA GLY A 144 -12.76 11.66 15.54
C GLY A 144 -11.60 12.04 16.47
N TYR A 145 -10.42 11.40 16.29
CA TYR A 145 -9.21 11.76 17.02
C TYR A 145 -8.80 13.22 16.70
N ASN A 146 -8.63 13.56 15.44
CA ASN A 146 -8.23 14.91 15.01
C ASN A 146 -9.26 15.97 15.41
N HIS A 147 -10.54 15.64 15.39
CA HIS A 147 -11.60 16.55 15.84
C HIS A 147 -11.47 16.87 17.34
N LYS A 148 -11.21 15.88 18.19
CA LYS A 148 -10.99 16.10 19.63
C LYS A 148 -9.76 16.95 19.92
N ILE A 149 -8.64 16.71 19.19
CA ILE A 149 -7.43 17.54 19.33
C ILE A 149 -7.74 18.99 18.95
N ALA A 150 -8.33 19.20 17.78
CA ALA A 150 -8.66 20.54 17.30
C ALA A 150 -9.68 21.27 18.23
N ASP A 151 -10.62 20.55 18.83
CA ASP A 151 -11.55 21.12 19.80
C ASP A 151 -10.87 21.53 21.10
N ALA A 152 -9.95 20.71 21.60
CA ALA A 152 -9.15 21.05 22.78
C ALA A 152 -8.29 22.31 22.53
N GLU A 153 -7.60 22.37 21.38
CA GLU A 153 -6.79 23.53 20.97
C GLU A 153 -7.62 24.82 20.87
N LYS A 154 -8.83 24.76 20.29
CA LYS A 154 -9.75 25.92 20.22
C LYS A 154 -10.15 26.45 21.60
N HIS A 155 -10.18 25.61 22.62
CA HIS A 155 -10.50 25.99 23.98
C HIS A 155 -9.25 26.27 24.84
N GLY A 156 -8.07 26.41 24.21
CA GLY A 156 -6.79 26.69 24.90
C GLY A 156 -6.35 25.55 25.82
N ARG A 157 -6.78 24.32 25.59
CA ARG A 157 -6.41 23.12 26.34
C ARG A 157 -5.55 22.21 25.47
N SER A 158 -4.56 21.55 26.05
CA SER A 158 -3.79 20.47 25.45
C SER A 158 -4.26 19.14 26.02
N ILE A 159 -4.22 18.09 25.19
CA ILE A 159 -4.42 16.73 25.63
C ILE A 159 -3.05 16.07 25.64
N GLU A 160 -2.61 15.55 26.78
CA GLU A 160 -1.28 14.97 26.92
C GLU A 160 -1.23 13.56 26.34
N ASP A 161 -0.08 13.17 25.75
CA ASP A 161 0.13 11.82 25.22
C ASP A 161 0.32 10.84 26.39
N PRO A 162 -0.57 9.82 26.52
CA PRO A 162 -0.48 8.84 27.61
C PRO A 162 0.87 8.09 27.63
N ASN A 163 1.55 7.96 26.50
CA ASN A 163 2.84 7.27 26.43
C ASN A 163 3.99 8.11 26.99
N THR A 164 3.82 9.45 27.12
CA THR A 164 4.83 10.34 27.67
C THR A 164 4.58 10.72 29.13
N LEU A 165 3.43 10.37 29.68
CA LEU A 165 3.09 10.63 31.09
C LEU A 165 4.06 9.95 32.08
N GLU A 166 4.56 8.76 31.73
CA GLU A 166 5.50 7.99 32.57
C GLU A 166 6.94 8.50 32.46
N SER A 167 7.30 9.24 31.41
CA SER A 167 8.66 9.76 31.19
C SER A 167 8.97 11.06 31.95
N GLY A 168 7.98 11.64 32.65
CA GLY A 168 8.14 12.86 33.42
C GLY A 168 8.12 14.16 32.61
N GLU A 169 8.04 14.10 31.30
CA GLU A 169 7.86 15.23 30.40
C GLU A 169 6.67 14.99 29.46
N PRO A 170 5.44 15.29 29.93
CA PRO A 170 4.23 15.08 29.14
C PRO A 170 4.24 15.96 27.87
N GLN A 171 4.08 15.33 26.70
CA GLN A 171 4.01 16.04 25.44
C GLN A 171 2.54 16.12 24.98
N PRO A 172 2.13 17.27 24.39
CA PRO A 172 0.78 17.40 23.88
C PRO A 172 0.57 16.53 22.63
N LEU A 173 -0.58 15.84 22.59
CA LEU A 173 -1.03 15.17 21.36
C LEU A 173 -1.28 16.20 20.26
N LYS A 174 -0.88 15.85 19.05
CA LYS A 174 -1.09 16.65 17.84
C LYS A 174 -2.05 15.93 16.89
N ALA A 175 -2.67 16.69 15.99
CA ALA A 175 -3.41 16.10 14.89
C ALA A 175 -2.50 15.19 14.05
N LEU A 176 -3.02 14.03 13.64
CA LEU A 176 -2.28 13.04 12.88
C LEU A 176 -2.70 13.10 11.40
N PRO A 177 -1.74 13.12 10.46
CA PRO A 177 -2.04 13.07 9.03
C PRO A 177 -2.56 11.69 8.63
N VAL A 178 -3.30 11.66 7.53
CA VAL A 178 -3.54 10.43 6.79
C VAL A 178 -2.24 9.99 6.12
N ILE A 179 -1.98 8.70 6.06
CA ILE A 179 -0.82 8.12 5.38
C ILE A 179 -1.31 7.37 4.14
N VAL A 180 -0.73 7.70 2.99
CA VAL A 180 -0.96 6.98 1.73
C VAL A 180 0.32 6.27 1.32
N VAL A 181 0.26 4.94 1.28
CA VAL A 181 1.36 4.11 0.80
C VAL A 181 1.10 3.77 -0.66
N VAL A 182 2.01 4.13 -1.54
CA VAL A 182 1.94 3.81 -2.97
C VAL A 182 3.05 2.85 -3.33
N ILE A 183 2.68 1.71 -3.92
CA ILE A 183 3.62 0.70 -4.42
C ILE A 183 3.45 0.62 -5.94
N ASP A 184 4.49 0.98 -6.69
CA ASP A 184 4.42 0.97 -8.17
C ASP A 184 4.45 -0.44 -8.76
N GLU A 185 5.24 -1.35 -8.17
CA GLU A 185 5.31 -2.73 -8.64
C GLU A 185 5.27 -3.73 -7.48
N LEU A 186 4.06 -4.21 -7.19
CA LEU A 186 3.82 -5.18 -6.12
C LEU A 186 4.51 -6.53 -6.38
N ALA A 187 4.62 -6.93 -7.68
CA ALA A 187 5.23 -8.21 -8.03
C ALA A 187 6.68 -8.29 -7.56
N ASP A 188 7.45 -7.21 -7.66
CA ASP A 188 8.85 -7.22 -7.27
C ASP A 188 9.00 -7.35 -5.73
N LEU A 189 8.09 -6.76 -4.95
CA LEU A 189 8.04 -6.95 -3.50
C LEU A 189 7.70 -8.40 -3.11
N ILE A 190 6.67 -8.96 -3.73
CA ILE A 190 6.23 -10.34 -3.45
C ILE A 190 7.32 -11.34 -3.82
N MET A 191 8.05 -11.13 -4.93
CA MET A 191 9.14 -12.01 -5.34
C MET A 191 10.32 -12.03 -4.36
N VAL A 192 10.60 -10.93 -3.67
CA VAL A 192 11.75 -10.81 -2.75
C VAL A 192 11.39 -11.15 -1.32
N ALA A 193 10.28 -10.63 -0.83
CA ALA A 193 9.89 -10.75 0.59
C ALA A 193 8.67 -11.67 0.82
N GLY A 194 8.08 -12.23 -0.24
CA GLY A 194 7.12 -13.33 -0.23
C GLY A 194 5.95 -13.14 0.73
N LYS A 195 5.68 -14.16 1.53
CA LYS A 195 4.56 -14.21 2.48
C LYS A 195 4.55 -13.06 3.49
N ARG A 196 5.73 -12.60 3.92
CA ARG A 196 5.81 -11.51 4.90
C ARG A 196 5.14 -10.24 4.41
N VAL A 197 5.44 -9.81 3.17
CA VAL A 197 4.82 -8.63 2.57
C VAL A 197 3.32 -8.84 2.35
N GLU A 198 2.92 -10.02 1.88
CA GLU A 198 1.51 -10.36 1.69
C GLU A 198 0.72 -10.25 3.01
N GLU A 199 1.26 -10.79 4.11
CA GLU A 199 0.64 -10.73 5.44
C GLU A 199 0.56 -9.29 5.97
N LEU A 200 1.61 -8.48 5.80
CA LEU A 200 1.60 -7.06 6.19
C LEU A 200 0.55 -6.27 5.41
N ILE A 201 0.49 -6.45 4.09
CA ILE A 201 -0.53 -5.80 3.24
C ILE A 201 -1.93 -6.25 3.65
N ALA A 202 -2.15 -7.55 3.88
CA ALA A 202 -3.44 -8.06 4.31
C ALA A 202 -3.86 -7.47 5.67
N ARG A 203 -2.95 -7.39 6.64
CA ARG A 203 -3.21 -6.80 7.96
C ARG A 203 -3.56 -5.32 7.87
N LEU A 204 -2.83 -4.55 7.06
CA LEU A 204 -3.14 -3.15 6.79
C LEU A 204 -4.50 -3.03 6.09
N ALA A 205 -4.75 -3.79 5.03
CA ALA A 205 -5.99 -3.72 4.27
C ALA A 205 -7.23 -4.06 5.11
N GLN A 206 -7.10 -4.94 6.10
CA GLN A 206 -8.20 -5.29 7.02
C GLN A 206 -8.50 -4.21 8.05
N LYS A 207 -7.50 -3.51 8.56
CA LYS A 207 -7.66 -2.69 9.77
C LYS A 207 -7.26 -1.22 9.60
N ALA A 208 -6.42 -0.86 8.64
CA ALA A 208 -5.78 0.45 8.59
C ALA A 208 -6.73 1.62 8.25
N ARG A 209 -7.91 1.36 7.68
CA ARG A 209 -8.90 2.38 7.32
C ARG A 209 -9.22 3.34 8.47
N ALA A 210 -9.55 2.80 9.63
CA ALA A 210 -9.92 3.63 10.79
C ALA A 210 -8.73 4.42 11.34
N ALA A 211 -7.51 3.89 11.19
CA ALA A 211 -6.27 4.57 11.56
C ALA A 211 -5.79 5.61 10.53
N GLY A 212 -6.50 5.76 9.41
CA GLY A 212 -6.15 6.71 8.35
C GLY A 212 -4.89 6.32 7.57
N ILE A 213 -4.68 5.02 7.32
CA ILE A 213 -3.61 4.51 6.47
C ILE A 213 -4.24 3.81 5.27
N HIS A 214 -3.84 4.21 4.07
CA HIS A 214 -4.43 3.78 2.81
C HIS A 214 -3.35 3.24 1.87
N LEU A 215 -3.71 2.24 1.06
CA LEU A 215 -2.79 1.59 0.12
C LEU A 215 -3.24 1.83 -1.31
N ILE A 216 -2.32 2.20 -2.19
CA ILE A 216 -2.46 2.13 -3.64
C ILE A 216 -1.41 1.12 -4.12
N LEU A 217 -1.86 -0.09 -4.46
CA LEU A 217 -0.99 -1.18 -4.89
C LEU A 217 -1.06 -1.32 -6.40
N ALA A 218 0.06 -1.14 -7.07
CA ALA A 218 0.11 -1.28 -8.51
C ALA A 218 0.99 -2.45 -8.96
N THR A 219 0.67 -3.04 -10.11
CA THR A 219 1.48 -4.09 -10.74
C THR A 219 1.31 -4.12 -12.24
N GLN A 220 2.38 -4.42 -12.96
CA GLN A 220 2.38 -4.73 -14.39
C GLN A 220 2.25 -6.23 -14.66
N ARG A 221 2.29 -7.07 -13.61
CA ARG A 221 2.23 -8.54 -13.69
C ARG A 221 0.98 -9.06 -12.99
N PRO A 222 -0.19 -9.07 -13.68
CA PRO A 222 -1.46 -9.47 -13.09
C PRO A 222 -1.58 -11.01 -12.98
N SER A 223 -0.60 -11.67 -12.35
CA SER A 223 -0.64 -13.10 -12.09
C SER A 223 -1.31 -13.43 -10.75
N VAL A 224 -1.79 -14.66 -10.60
CA VAL A 224 -2.42 -15.14 -9.36
C VAL A 224 -1.44 -15.22 -8.18
N ASP A 225 -0.15 -15.31 -8.46
CA ASP A 225 0.92 -15.31 -7.45
C ASP A 225 1.20 -13.91 -6.88
N VAL A 226 0.82 -12.86 -7.63
CA VAL A 226 0.95 -11.45 -7.21
C VAL A 226 -0.36 -10.92 -6.67
N ILE A 227 -1.45 -11.12 -7.40
CA ILE A 227 -2.81 -10.73 -7.00
C ILE A 227 -3.50 -11.95 -6.38
N THR A 228 -3.05 -12.30 -5.20
CA THR A 228 -3.51 -13.48 -4.47
C THR A 228 -4.96 -13.34 -3.99
N GLY A 229 -5.57 -14.46 -3.62
CA GLY A 229 -6.90 -14.45 -3.01
C GLY A 229 -6.95 -13.63 -1.73
N LEU A 230 -5.86 -13.61 -0.95
CA LEU A 230 -5.76 -12.84 0.29
C LEU A 230 -5.77 -11.32 0.02
N ILE A 231 -5.02 -10.87 -0.99
CA ILE A 231 -5.00 -9.46 -1.42
C ILE A 231 -6.38 -9.05 -1.96
N LYS A 232 -6.98 -9.86 -2.84
CA LYS A 232 -8.29 -9.56 -3.43
C LYS A 232 -9.44 -9.50 -2.41
N ALA A 233 -9.40 -10.36 -1.40
CA ALA A 233 -10.40 -10.38 -0.33
C ALA A 233 -10.39 -9.10 0.52
N ASN A 234 -9.24 -8.44 0.64
CA ASN A 234 -9.04 -7.29 1.50
C ASN A 234 -8.98 -5.95 0.74
N ILE A 235 -8.78 -5.98 -0.58
CA ILE A 235 -8.76 -4.80 -1.46
C ILE A 235 -9.85 -4.93 -2.51
N PRO A 236 -11.07 -4.51 -2.18
CA PRO A 236 -12.23 -4.70 -3.06
C PRO A 236 -12.32 -3.67 -4.20
N ALA A 237 -11.71 -2.48 -4.06
CA ALA A 237 -11.66 -1.49 -5.12
C ALA A 237 -10.50 -1.78 -6.06
N ARG A 238 -10.78 -1.86 -7.37
CA ARG A 238 -9.78 -2.28 -8.36
C ARG A 238 -9.88 -1.47 -9.64
N ILE A 239 -8.73 -1.21 -10.24
CA ILE A 239 -8.61 -0.62 -11.58
C ILE A 239 -7.82 -1.60 -12.44
N ALA A 240 -8.39 -1.99 -13.57
CA ALA A 240 -7.70 -2.74 -14.60
C ALA A 240 -7.54 -1.86 -15.86
N PHE A 241 -6.31 -1.59 -16.23
CA PHE A 241 -5.94 -1.12 -17.56
C PHE A 241 -5.91 -2.29 -18.54
N GLN A 242 -5.59 -2.01 -19.80
CA GLN A 242 -5.47 -3.06 -20.80
C GLN A 242 -4.51 -4.17 -20.35
N VAL A 243 -4.92 -5.41 -20.54
CA VAL A 243 -4.15 -6.62 -20.28
C VAL A 243 -4.07 -7.51 -21.52
N ALA A 244 -3.13 -8.46 -21.51
CA ALA A 244 -2.88 -9.32 -22.67
C ALA A 244 -3.95 -10.41 -22.87
N SER A 245 -4.61 -10.84 -21.78
CA SER A 245 -5.53 -11.99 -21.84
C SER A 245 -6.76 -11.82 -20.95
N ARG A 246 -7.81 -12.62 -21.27
CA ARG A 246 -9.00 -12.74 -20.40
C ARG A 246 -8.68 -13.31 -19.03
N VAL A 247 -7.63 -14.12 -18.93
CA VAL A 247 -7.18 -14.70 -17.65
C VAL A 247 -6.66 -13.58 -16.77
N ASP A 248 -5.84 -12.68 -17.29
CA ASP A 248 -5.33 -11.53 -16.56
C ASP A 248 -6.45 -10.61 -16.08
N SER A 249 -7.44 -10.34 -16.98
CA SER A 249 -8.63 -9.55 -16.61
C SER A 249 -9.38 -10.19 -15.43
N ARG A 250 -9.60 -11.51 -15.46
CA ARG A 250 -10.25 -12.25 -14.36
C ARG A 250 -9.40 -12.25 -13.09
N THR A 251 -8.09 -12.30 -13.22
CA THR A 251 -7.18 -12.20 -12.06
C THR A 251 -7.36 -10.88 -11.33
N ILE A 252 -7.55 -9.77 -12.05
CA ILE A 252 -7.73 -8.44 -11.46
C ILE A 252 -9.17 -8.22 -11.00
N LEU A 253 -10.14 -8.39 -11.92
CA LEU A 253 -11.53 -7.93 -11.76
C LEU A 253 -12.52 -9.05 -11.39
N ASP A 254 -12.07 -10.30 -11.33
CA ASP A 254 -12.92 -11.51 -11.26
C ASP A 254 -13.85 -11.69 -12.49
N GLN A 255 -13.67 -10.88 -13.53
CA GLN A 255 -14.43 -10.91 -14.78
C GLN A 255 -13.57 -10.49 -15.98
N SER A 256 -14.01 -10.85 -17.20
CA SER A 256 -13.37 -10.42 -18.44
C SER A 256 -13.73 -8.97 -18.80
N GLY A 257 -12.98 -8.37 -19.71
CA GLY A 257 -13.23 -7.04 -20.27
C GLY A 257 -12.00 -6.16 -20.36
N ALA A 258 -11.03 -6.31 -19.46
CA ALA A 258 -9.78 -5.53 -19.54
C ALA A 258 -8.89 -5.94 -20.73
N ASP A 259 -9.05 -7.15 -21.24
CA ASP A 259 -8.42 -7.64 -22.47
C ASP A 259 -8.93 -6.95 -23.75
N ALA A 260 -10.13 -6.34 -23.70
CA ALA A 260 -10.74 -5.62 -24.81
C ALA A 260 -10.56 -4.10 -24.74
N LEU A 261 -9.85 -3.58 -23.73
CA LEU A 261 -9.57 -2.16 -23.60
C LEU A 261 -8.58 -1.67 -24.67
N LEU A 262 -8.65 -0.37 -24.94
CA LEU A 262 -7.95 0.26 -26.07
C LEU A 262 -6.51 0.69 -25.75
N GLY A 263 -6.09 0.55 -24.48
CA GLY A 263 -4.81 1.08 -24.00
C GLY A 263 -4.79 2.60 -23.83
N ALA A 264 -3.62 3.19 -23.61
CA ALA A 264 -3.42 4.62 -23.46
C ALA A 264 -4.37 5.31 -22.46
N GLY A 265 -4.56 4.69 -21.28
CA GLY A 265 -5.40 5.22 -20.20
C GLY A 265 -6.83 4.69 -20.16
N ASP A 266 -7.27 3.90 -21.15
CA ASP A 266 -8.56 3.22 -21.11
C ASP A 266 -8.57 2.15 -20.01
N MET A 267 -9.49 2.25 -19.05
CA MET A 267 -9.51 1.40 -17.87
C MET A 267 -10.91 1.00 -17.44
N LEU A 268 -10.99 -0.09 -16.70
CA LEU A 268 -12.18 -0.54 -15.97
C LEU A 268 -11.95 -0.31 -14.47
N TYR A 269 -12.78 0.52 -13.88
CA TYR A 269 -12.82 0.75 -12.43
C TYR A 269 -13.93 -0.05 -11.80
N LEU A 270 -13.60 -0.91 -10.86
CA LEU A 270 -14.52 -1.69 -10.03
C LEU A 270 -14.59 -1.06 -8.64
N PRO A 271 -15.67 -0.32 -8.32
CA PRO A 271 -15.85 0.23 -6.98
C PRO A 271 -16.04 -0.86 -5.93
N ALA A 272 -15.62 -0.60 -4.70
CA ALA A 272 -15.84 -1.49 -3.58
C ALA A 272 -17.36 -1.74 -3.37
N GLY A 273 -17.72 -3.01 -3.16
CA GLY A 273 -19.12 -3.41 -2.90
C GLY A 273 -20.02 -3.48 -4.14
N THR A 274 -19.46 -3.31 -5.34
CA THR A 274 -20.20 -3.50 -6.59
C THR A 274 -19.61 -4.66 -7.41
N GLY A 275 -20.43 -5.29 -8.25
CA GLY A 275 -19.96 -6.31 -9.21
C GLY A 275 -19.82 -5.77 -10.64
N LEU A 276 -20.11 -4.49 -10.87
CA LEU A 276 -20.14 -3.88 -12.20
C LEU A 276 -19.00 -2.87 -12.33
N PRO A 277 -18.02 -3.11 -13.21
CA PRO A 277 -16.97 -2.16 -13.49
C PRO A 277 -17.51 -1.00 -14.35
N GLN A 278 -16.97 0.19 -14.09
CA GLN A 278 -17.22 1.40 -14.87
C GLN A 278 -16.05 1.60 -15.84
N ARG A 279 -16.33 1.85 -17.11
CA ARG A 279 -15.31 2.21 -18.08
C ARG A 279 -14.98 3.69 -17.95
N ILE A 280 -13.70 3.99 -17.80
CA ILE A 280 -13.18 5.34 -17.61
C ILE A 280 -12.00 5.52 -18.56
N HIS A 281 -11.93 6.68 -19.21
CA HIS A 281 -10.72 7.12 -19.87
C HIS A 281 -9.88 7.94 -18.87
N GLY A 282 -8.73 7.39 -18.51
CA GLY A 282 -7.86 7.92 -17.46
C GLY A 282 -7.33 9.32 -17.77
N ALA A 283 -7.18 10.11 -16.72
CA ALA A 283 -6.59 11.43 -16.79
C ALA A 283 -5.11 11.34 -17.18
N PHE A 284 -4.71 12.14 -18.17
CA PHE A 284 -3.34 12.24 -18.65
C PHE A 284 -2.63 13.42 -18.00
N VAL A 285 -1.42 13.19 -17.56
CA VAL A 285 -0.44 14.20 -17.12
C VAL A 285 0.92 13.86 -17.72
N ALA A 286 1.61 14.85 -18.24
CA ALA A 286 2.93 14.66 -18.82
C ALA A 286 4.03 14.77 -17.73
N ASP A 287 5.16 14.10 -17.92
CA ASP A 287 6.26 14.06 -16.95
C ASP A 287 6.77 15.46 -16.58
N HIS A 288 6.85 16.38 -17.55
CA HIS A 288 7.28 17.75 -17.29
C HIS A 288 6.28 18.52 -16.41
N GLU A 289 4.98 18.17 -16.41
CA GLU A 289 3.97 18.75 -15.53
C GLU A 289 4.14 18.20 -14.11
N VAL A 290 4.42 16.91 -13.98
CA VAL A 290 4.78 16.28 -12.68
C VAL A 290 5.99 16.98 -12.08
N HIS A 291 7.07 17.13 -12.83
CA HIS A 291 8.29 17.81 -12.39
C HIS A 291 8.04 19.25 -11.91
N LYS A 292 7.23 20.02 -12.64
CA LYS A 292 6.89 21.39 -12.24
C LYS A 292 6.19 21.45 -10.89
N VAL A 293 5.24 20.54 -10.66
CA VAL A 293 4.54 20.47 -9.37
C VAL A 293 5.49 20.07 -8.25
N VAL A 294 6.32 19.08 -8.48
CA VAL A 294 7.32 18.61 -7.52
C VAL A 294 8.32 19.72 -7.15
N GLU A 295 8.85 20.44 -8.14
CA GLU A 295 9.76 21.55 -7.90
C GLU A 295 9.10 22.68 -7.11
N HIS A 296 7.86 23.00 -7.45
CA HIS A 296 7.09 23.97 -6.68
C HIS A 296 6.94 23.53 -5.21
N LEU A 297 6.54 22.29 -4.95
CA LEU A 297 6.39 21.79 -3.57
C LEU A 297 7.70 21.80 -2.80
N LYS A 298 8.83 21.44 -3.44
CA LYS A 298 10.17 21.52 -2.84
C LYS A 298 10.58 22.96 -2.50
N SER A 299 10.13 23.92 -3.27
CA SER A 299 10.40 25.35 -2.97
C SER A 299 9.63 25.88 -1.77
N LEU A 300 8.52 25.23 -1.38
CA LEU A 300 7.70 25.66 -0.25
C LEU A 300 8.23 25.14 1.09
N ALA A 301 8.70 23.90 1.16
CA ALA A 301 9.22 23.30 2.38
C ALA A 301 10.07 22.06 2.07
N SER A 302 11.00 21.74 2.99
CA SER A 302 11.74 20.49 2.99
C SER A 302 10.94 19.36 3.64
N PRO A 303 11.17 18.08 3.27
CA PRO A 303 10.51 16.97 3.92
C PRO A 303 11.04 16.76 5.35
N GLU A 304 10.14 16.44 6.26
CA GLU A 304 10.47 15.95 7.61
C GLU A 304 10.39 14.42 7.59
N TYR A 305 11.53 13.78 7.35
CA TYR A 305 11.61 12.32 7.33
C TYR A 305 11.59 11.75 8.75
N LEU A 306 10.93 10.61 8.91
CA LEU A 306 10.97 9.80 10.13
C LEU A 306 12.03 8.70 9.92
N GLU A 307 13.04 8.67 10.78
CA GLU A 307 14.20 7.76 10.64
C GLU A 307 13.80 6.30 10.78
N ASP A 308 12.86 6.00 11.66
CA ASP A 308 12.37 4.66 11.98
C ASP A 308 11.52 3.98 10.89
N VAL A 309 11.06 4.71 9.88
CA VAL A 309 10.20 4.14 8.81
C VAL A 309 10.92 3.04 8.01
N LEU A 310 12.22 3.19 7.81
CA LEU A 310 13.02 2.27 6.98
C LEU A 310 13.82 1.25 7.82
N GLU A 311 13.77 1.38 9.16
CA GLU A 311 14.46 0.48 10.07
C GLU A 311 13.68 -0.82 10.31
N PRO A 312 14.36 -1.93 10.62
CA PRO A 312 13.70 -3.15 11.06
C PRO A 312 12.88 -2.89 12.33
N ALA A 313 11.67 -3.45 12.42
CA ALA A 313 10.89 -3.35 13.64
C ALA A 313 11.68 -3.95 14.82
N ALA A 314 11.71 -3.25 15.96
CA ALA A 314 12.40 -3.71 17.16
C ALA A 314 11.95 -5.13 17.54
N GLY A 315 12.85 -6.11 17.45
CA GLY A 315 12.58 -7.54 17.70
C GLY A 315 12.82 -8.47 16.50
N GLU A 316 13.05 -7.95 15.29
CA GLU A 316 13.29 -8.78 14.09
C GLU A 316 14.79 -9.00 13.77
N GLU A 317 15.72 -8.30 14.43
CA GLU A 317 17.17 -8.51 14.23
C GLU A 317 17.65 -9.92 14.65
N GLY A 318 16.88 -10.64 15.46
CA GLY A 318 17.21 -12.01 15.87
C GLY A 318 16.82 -13.13 14.86
N ALA A 319 15.92 -12.85 13.92
CA ALA A 319 15.41 -13.85 12.99
C ALA A 319 16.16 -13.90 11.66
N ALA A 320 16.79 -12.79 11.24
CA ALA A 320 17.51 -12.73 9.97
C ALA A 320 18.97 -13.25 10.04
N GLY A 321 19.56 -13.36 11.24
CA GLY A 321 20.90 -13.86 11.45
C GLY A 321 21.03 -15.39 11.50
N ASN A 322 19.92 -16.12 11.58
CA ASN A 322 19.94 -17.60 11.73
C ASN A 322 19.45 -18.38 10.50
N ALA A 323 19.19 -17.74 9.38
CA ALA A 323 18.67 -18.43 8.18
C ALA A 323 19.78 -19.00 7.25
N GLU A 324 21.08 -18.78 7.55
CA GLU A 324 22.18 -19.35 6.74
C GLU A 324 23.00 -20.45 7.43
N ALA A 325 22.66 -20.86 8.64
CA ALA A 325 23.33 -22.01 9.28
C ALA A 325 22.36 -22.77 10.19
N GLY A 326 21.75 -23.81 9.65
CA GLY A 326 21.13 -24.83 10.48
C GLY A 326 19.66 -25.05 10.19
N GLY A 327 19.38 -26.18 9.53
CA GLY A 327 18.02 -26.77 9.53
C GLY A 327 17.53 -26.89 10.97
N GLU A 328 16.25 -26.58 11.16
CA GLU A 328 15.54 -26.74 12.43
C GLU A 328 15.86 -28.11 13.04
N LYS A 329 16.63 -28.11 14.11
CA LYS A 329 16.76 -29.26 14.99
C LYS A 329 15.53 -29.28 15.89
N ASP A 330 14.51 -30.01 15.45
CA ASP A 330 13.37 -30.33 16.31
C ASP A 330 13.90 -31.10 17.54
N ALA A 331 13.67 -30.54 18.73
CA ALA A 331 14.09 -31.15 20.00
C ALA A 331 13.52 -32.57 20.19
N LEU A 332 12.44 -32.90 19.50
CA LEU A 332 11.84 -34.25 19.44
C LEU A 332 12.62 -35.17 18.51
N TYR A 333 13.24 -34.65 17.44
CA TYR A 333 14.08 -35.44 16.53
C TYR A 333 15.38 -35.86 17.21
N ASP A 334 16.04 -34.99 17.95
CA ASP A 334 17.25 -35.27 18.72
C ASP A 334 16.98 -36.27 19.86
N GLN A 335 15.77 -36.31 20.45
CA GLN A 335 15.37 -37.32 21.41
C GLN A 335 15.11 -38.69 20.77
N ALA A 336 14.54 -38.72 19.58
CA ALA A 336 14.30 -39.95 18.83
C ALA A 336 15.61 -40.59 18.37
N ASP A 337 16.57 -39.81 17.90
CA ASP A 337 17.88 -40.28 17.44
C ASP A 337 18.73 -40.80 18.58
N ARG A 338 18.73 -40.16 19.75
CA ARG A 338 19.39 -40.68 20.98
C ARG A 338 18.78 -41.98 21.50
N LYS A 339 17.48 -42.21 21.30
CA LYS A 339 16.83 -43.49 21.66
C LYS A 339 17.17 -44.60 20.66
N SER A 340 17.22 -44.30 19.36
CA SER A 340 17.56 -45.25 18.31
C SER A 340 19.03 -45.71 18.41
N THR A 341 19.94 -44.79 18.72
CA THR A 341 21.37 -45.08 18.88
C THR A 341 21.63 -45.94 20.13
N ARG A 342 20.87 -45.77 21.23
CA ARG A 342 20.97 -46.63 22.43
C ARG A 342 20.39 -48.01 22.20
N LEU A 343 19.36 -48.20 21.39
CA LEU A 343 18.77 -49.50 21.05
C LEU A 343 19.71 -50.30 20.14
N ASN A 344 20.39 -49.67 19.18
CA ASN A 344 21.37 -50.36 18.32
C ASN A 344 22.65 -50.79 19.07
N SER A 345 23.12 -50.02 20.06
CA SER A 345 24.30 -50.39 20.87
C SER A 345 24.02 -51.55 21.81
N SER A 346 22.78 -51.78 22.25
CA SER A 346 22.40 -52.92 23.11
C SER A 346 22.24 -54.25 22.35
N HIS A 347 21.99 -54.22 21.03
CA HIS A 347 21.92 -55.42 20.19
C HIS A 347 23.29 -55.96 19.76
N ILE A 348 24.33 -55.14 19.69
CA ILE A 348 25.69 -55.55 19.29
C ILE A 348 26.41 -56.31 20.44
N GLN A 349 26.01 -56.12 21.70
CA GLN A 349 26.63 -56.83 22.84
C GLN A 349 26.10 -58.22 23.09
N LYS A 350 25.04 -58.72 22.41
CA LYS A 350 24.46 -60.04 22.60
C LYS A 350 24.95 -61.12 21.60
N SER A 351 25.82 -60.79 20.67
CA SER A 351 26.28 -61.76 19.65
C SER A 351 27.75 -62.24 19.79
N ARG A 352 28.34 -62.17 21.00
CA ARG A 352 29.64 -62.79 21.29
C ARG A 352 29.51 -63.74 22.48
N MET A 353 29.07 -64.98 22.24
CA MET A 353 29.43 -66.13 23.11
C MET A 353 30.40 -66.98 22.36
N PRO A 354 31.47 -67.47 23.04
CA PRO A 354 32.50 -68.35 22.42
C PRO A 354 31.97 -69.78 22.36
N SER A 355 32.20 -70.44 21.22
CA SER A 355 32.13 -71.92 21.14
C SER A 355 33.39 -72.48 21.74
N SER A 356 33.24 -73.29 22.77
CA SER A 356 34.29 -74.16 23.32
C SER A 356 33.99 -75.62 23.05
N ALA A 357 35.00 -76.30 22.53
CA ALA A 357 35.30 -77.69 22.41
C ALA A 357 34.59 -78.50 21.35
#